data_a907c1febd3145691a01b29979a16ce2
#
_entry.id   a907c1febd3145691a01b29979a16ce2
#
_cell.length_a   1.000
_cell.length_b   1.000
_cell.length_c   1.000
_cell.angle_alpha   90.00
_cell.angle_beta   90.00
_cell.angle_gamma   90.00
#
_symmetry.space_group_name_H-M   'P 1'
#
loop_
_entity.id
_entity.type
_entity.pdbx_description
1 polymer ?
#
loop_
_entity_poly.entity_id
_entity_poly.type
_entity_poly.pdbx_seq_one_letter_code
_entity_poly.pdbx_strand_id
1 'polypeptide(L)'
;MLNVFRALVWFLVRVPLLLLIFVTALIMSSCTMLGLNYASLETANKPVPQPELNVAAIVNEPAYRSDVMRGFEDVLYGPWPEGLPIEWGEPRLVDANLLGGKGRLEEIPVTIGEGEGASQFWLAVATPAGDGPFPLVISQTFSSNCAAFPGYPVTATDGTICEGSEMEGTFGFIATQIFGTYIAKVPLDRFMDSGIAYASFYGSDFVPDRRTEAPAVMANLGGPINPTSTLMAWAYGYSAAMDALEGREAIDSDAIVLFGHSRFGKAALIAGAWDRRTDGVIAHQAGFAGASLSRSETGEGLKRMAESYPHWLAPEIRDWLDRLDELPVDQHQLLGLLAPTPVLLGNGRRDVWSDPNSSFRAALSASDVYEAAGEPGLPAGGMKQDFVPEAGIAWWLRPGGHSIVSEDIDTFIAFVHAQFPEASRTQSAVHAAE
;
A
#
# COMPACT_ATOMS: atom_id res chain seq x y z
N MET A 1 -32.45 -15.82 54.08
CA MET A 1 -32.91 -14.61 53.39
C MET A 1 -31.82 -13.52 53.31
N LEU A 2 -31.20 -13.10 54.42
CA LEU A 2 -30.23 -12.01 54.46
C LEU A 2 -28.96 -12.25 53.58
N ASN A 3 -28.45 -13.49 53.55
CA ASN A 3 -27.27 -13.85 52.74
C ASN A 3 -27.59 -13.91 51.23
N VAL A 4 -28.78 -14.30 50.85
CA VAL A 4 -29.23 -14.30 49.45
C VAL A 4 -29.41 -12.85 48.95
N PHE A 5 -30.00 -12.01 49.78
CA PHE A 5 -30.16 -10.57 49.48
C PHE A 5 -28.81 -9.86 49.34
N ARG A 6 -27.85 -10.13 50.23
CA ARG A 6 -26.49 -9.59 50.14
C ARG A 6 -25.76 -10.06 48.88
N ALA A 7 -25.90 -11.34 48.50
CA ALA A 7 -25.33 -11.87 47.29
C ALA A 7 -25.94 -11.23 46.03
N LEU A 8 -27.26 -11.01 46.03
CA LEU A 8 -27.98 -10.37 44.93
C LEU A 8 -27.58 -8.91 44.77
N VAL A 9 -27.50 -8.14 45.86
CA VAL A 9 -27.04 -6.75 45.86
C VAL A 9 -25.57 -6.67 45.42
N TRP A 10 -24.73 -7.60 45.87
CA TRP A 10 -23.33 -7.69 45.45
C TRP A 10 -23.21 -7.92 43.94
N PHE A 11 -24.03 -8.83 43.40
CA PHE A 11 -24.02 -9.13 41.95
C PHE A 11 -24.58 -7.97 41.14
N LEU A 12 -25.69 -7.37 41.54
CA LEU A 12 -26.34 -6.27 40.84
C LEU A 12 -25.53 -4.96 40.82
N VAL A 13 -24.61 -4.74 41.77
CA VAL A 13 -23.79 -3.56 41.86
C VAL A 13 -22.40 -3.80 41.25
N ARG A 14 -21.76 -4.92 41.58
CA ARG A 14 -20.36 -5.16 41.15
C ARG A 14 -20.22 -5.61 39.71
N VAL A 15 -21.17 -6.39 39.19
CA VAL A 15 -21.10 -6.82 37.78
C VAL A 15 -21.22 -5.63 36.82
N PRO A 16 -22.21 -4.72 36.99
CA PRO A 16 -22.25 -3.51 36.17
C PRO A 16 -21.03 -2.59 36.35
N LEU A 17 -20.51 -2.49 37.59
CA LEU A 17 -19.32 -1.70 37.85
C LEU A 17 -18.08 -2.28 37.16
N LEU A 18 -17.87 -3.59 37.23
CA LEU A 18 -16.77 -4.27 36.51
C LEU A 18 -16.96 -4.18 35.03
N LEU A 19 -18.16 -4.28 34.50
CA LEU A 19 -18.46 -4.10 33.10
C LEU A 19 -18.16 -2.66 32.65
N LEU A 20 -18.55 -1.68 33.46
CA LEU A 20 -18.26 -0.28 33.20
C LEU A 20 -16.74 -0.01 33.18
N ILE A 21 -15.99 -0.55 34.16
CA ILE A 21 -14.50 -0.44 34.19
C ILE A 21 -13.90 -1.10 32.99
N PHE A 22 -14.37 -2.29 32.61
CA PHE A 22 -13.87 -3.02 31.43
C PHE A 22 -14.17 -2.26 30.14
N VAL A 23 -15.39 -1.75 29.96
CA VAL A 23 -15.78 -0.94 28.79
C VAL A 23 -14.98 0.37 28.76
N THR A 24 -14.78 1.02 29.92
CA THR A 24 -13.97 2.24 30.00
C THR A 24 -12.50 1.95 29.65
N ALA A 25 -11.95 0.85 30.15
CA ALA A 25 -10.57 0.43 29.81
C ALA A 25 -10.44 0.08 28.32
N LEU A 26 -11.43 -0.58 27.73
CA LEU A 26 -11.52 -0.84 26.30
C LEU A 26 -11.58 0.46 25.47
N ILE A 27 -12.41 1.42 25.89
CA ILE A 27 -12.52 2.72 25.23
C ILE A 27 -11.19 3.48 25.34
N MET A 28 -10.58 3.53 26.51
CA MET A 28 -9.28 4.21 26.71
C MET A 28 -8.17 3.53 25.92
N SER A 29 -8.15 2.20 25.88
CA SER A 29 -7.21 1.43 25.08
C SER A 29 -7.41 1.66 23.57
N SER A 30 -8.67 1.63 23.10
CA SER A 30 -8.99 1.97 21.70
C SER A 30 -8.71 3.43 21.38
N CYS A 31 -8.94 4.36 22.31
CA CYS A 31 -8.55 5.77 22.12
C CYS A 31 -7.04 5.93 21.92
N THR A 32 -6.22 5.15 22.64
CA THR A 32 -4.76 5.15 22.44
C THR A 32 -4.39 4.48 21.12
N MET A 33 -4.98 3.32 20.83
CA MET A 33 -4.75 2.60 19.56
C MET A 33 -5.26 3.39 18.34
N LEU A 34 -6.37 4.13 18.48
CA LEU A 34 -6.91 5.01 17.43
C LEU A 34 -6.23 6.38 17.37
N GLY A 35 -5.20 6.62 18.18
CA GLY A 35 -4.46 7.88 18.21
C GLY A 35 -5.26 9.08 18.73
N LEU A 36 -6.37 8.86 19.44
CA LEU A 36 -7.16 9.96 20.02
C LEU A 36 -6.38 10.74 21.08
N ASN A 37 -5.44 10.06 21.75
CA ASN A 37 -4.53 10.65 22.73
C ASN A 37 -3.16 10.98 22.14
N TYR A 38 -2.98 10.88 20.82
CA TYR A 38 -1.74 11.25 20.17
C TYR A 38 -1.53 12.74 20.38
N ALA A 39 -0.41 13.09 20.99
CA ALA A 39 -0.01 14.48 21.15
C ALA A 39 -0.06 15.18 19.79
N SER A 40 -0.21 16.49 19.75
CA SER A 40 -0.24 17.21 18.48
C SER A 40 0.92 16.74 17.59
N LEU A 41 0.71 16.69 16.28
CA LEU A 41 1.76 16.30 15.34
C LEU A 41 3.06 17.08 15.60
N GLU A 42 2.96 18.32 16.04
CA GLU A 42 4.09 19.19 16.40
C GLU A 42 4.85 18.70 17.64
N THR A 43 4.15 18.22 18.66
CA THR A 43 4.79 17.77 19.92
C THR A 43 5.38 16.36 19.82
N ALA A 44 4.83 15.51 18.97
CA ALA A 44 5.38 14.19 18.70
C ALA A 44 6.51 14.23 17.65
N ASN A 45 6.74 15.39 17.03
CA ASN A 45 7.72 15.55 15.96
C ASN A 45 9.14 15.73 16.54
N LYS A 46 9.78 14.61 16.91
CA LYS A 46 11.18 14.61 17.32
C LYS A 46 12.08 14.40 16.11
N PRO A 47 12.99 15.34 15.79
CA PRO A 47 14.00 15.09 14.77
C PRO A 47 14.83 13.86 15.14
N VAL A 48 15.10 13.02 14.15
CA VAL A 48 16.00 11.88 14.28
C VAL A 48 17.16 12.06 13.30
N PRO A 49 18.38 11.65 13.65
CA PRO A 49 19.48 11.62 12.71
C PRO A 49 19.10 10.79 11.48
N GLN A 50 19.52 11.23 10.30
CA GLN A 50 19.28 10.51 9.04
C GLN A 50 20.64 10.30 8.36
N PRO A 51 20.82 9.19 7.62
CA PRO A 51 22.00 9.06 6.75
C PRO A 51 21.99 10.17 5.71
N GLU A 52 23.17 10.54 5.26
CA GLU A 52 23.32 11.58 4.26
C GLU A 52 22.63 11.15 2.94
N LEU A 53 21.90 12.05 2.34
CA LEU A 53 21.34 11.93 1.01
C LEU A 53 22.07 12.88 0.08
N ASN A 54 22.97 12.35 -0.77
CA ASN A 54 23.61 13.14 -1.79
C ASN A 54 22.65 13.41 -2.93
N VAL A 55 21.97 14.55 -2.86
CA VAL A 55 20.93 14.97 -3.82
C VAL A 55 21.43 15.00 -5.25
N ALA A 56 22.63 15.53 -5.49
CA ALA A 56 23.18 15.60 -6.85
C ALA A 56 23.53 14.22 -7.39
N ALA A 57 24.08 13.34 -6.55
CA ALA A 57 24.49 12.01 -6.96
C ALA A 57 23.30 11.09 -7.23
N ILE A 58 22.24 11.12 -6.39
CA ILE A 58 21.08 10.25 -6.59
C ILE A 58 20.32 10.58 -7.87
N VAL A 59 20.35 11.84 -8.32
CA VAL A 59 19.73 12.27 -9.59
C VAL A 59 20.61 11.94 -10.78
N ASN A 60 21.93 12.19 -10.69
CA ASN A 60 22.81 12.24 -11.87
C ASN A 60 23.80 11.06 -11.98
N GLU A 61 23.97 10.26 -10.92
CA GLU A 61 24.96 9.19 -10.86
C GLU A 61 24.28 7.82 -10.70
N PRO A 62 24.08 7.04 -11.77
CA PRO A 62 23.46 5.71 -11.70
C PRO A 62 24.16 4.77 -10.70
N ALA A 63 25.48 4.88 -10.55
CA ALA A 63 26.24 4.07 -9.60
C ALA A 63 25.85 4.37 -8.16
N TYR A 64 25.72 5.66 -7.77
CA TYR A 64 25.29 6.04 -6.43
C TYR A 64 23.85 5.58 -6.16
N ARG A 65 22.95 5.73 -7.13
CA ARG A 65 21.58 5.22 -7.05
C ARG A 65 21.57 3.71 -6.78
N SER A 66 22.37 2.94 -7.55
CA SER A 66 22.47 1.49 -7.35
C SER A 66 23.08 1.13 -6.00
N ASP A 67 24.02 1.93 -5.48
CA ASP A 67 24.58 1.71 -4.14
C ASP A 67 23.56 1.92 -3.04
N VAL A 68 22.70 2.94 -3.15
CA VAL A 68 21.60 3.17 -2.21
C VAL A 68 20.57 2.02 -2.27
N MET A 69 20.19 1.58 -3.46
CA MET A 69 19.29 0.42 -3.65
C MET A 69 19.88 -0.83 -3.01
N ARG A 70 21.15 -1.12 -3.26
CA ARG A 70 21.88 -2.25 -2.64
C ARG A 70 21.91 -2.13 -1.12
N GLY A 71 22.09 -0.93 -0.56
CA GLY A 71 22.01 -0.70 0.87
C GLY A 71 20.66 -1.12 1.48
N PHE A 72 19.56 -0.86 0.79
CA PHE A 72 18.24 -1.36 1.19
C PHE A 72 18.10 -2.87 1.05
N GLU A 73 18.62 -3.45 -0.03
CA GLU A 73 18.62 -4.90 -0.25
C GLU A 73 19.42 -5.63 0.82
N ASP A 74 20.62 -5.15 1.11
CA ASP A 74 21.54 -5.78 2.07
C ASP A 74 21.03 -5.74 3.53
N VAL A 75 20.19 -4.76 3.87
CA VAL A 75 19.84 -4.52 5.28
C VAL A 75 18.36 -4.73 5.57
N LEU A 76 17.48 -4.35 4.64
CA LEU A 76 16.06 -4.18 4.97
C LEU A 76 15.13 -5.08 4.15
N TYR A 77 15.33 -5.17 2.83
CA TYR A 77 14.36 -5.80 1.95
C TYR A 77 14.82 -7.13 1.33
N GLY A 78 16.12 -7.43 1.36
CA GLY A 78 16.69 -8.53 0.57
C GLY A 78 16.75 -8.18 -0.92
N PRO A 79 17.34 -9.05 -1.76
CA PRO A 79 17.56 -8.78 -3.16
C PRO A 79 16.25 -8.70 -3.95
N TRP A 80 16.25 -7.81 -4.96
CA TRP A 80 15.21 -7.80 -5.98
C TRP A 80 15.23 -9.12 -6.77
N PRO A 81 14.08 -9.78 -7.00
CA PRO A 81 14.03 -11.10 -7.64
C PRO A 81 14.24 -11.04 -9.17
N GLU A 82 15.40 -10.56 -9.61
CA GLU A 82 15.72 -10.44 -11.03
C GLU A 82 15.74 -11.82 -11.71
N GLY A 83 15.18 -11.88 -12.92
CA GLY A 83 15.26 -13.03 -13.80
C GLY A 83 14.35 -14.21 -13.39
N LEU A 84 13.44 -14.01 -12.45
CA LEU A 84 12.37 -14.99 -12.23
C LEU A 84 11.47 -15.02 -13.47
N PRO A 85 11.16 -16.19 -14.04
CA PRO A 85 10.19 -16.31 -15.12
C PRO A 85 8.83 -15.79 -14.69
N ILE A 86 8.21 -14.98 -15.55
CA ILE A 86 6.85 -14.52 -15.39
C ILE A 86 6.08 -14.99 -16.62
N GLU A 87 5.00 -15.70 -16.38
CA GLU A 87 4.09 -16.16 -17.41
C GLU A 87 2.66 -15.72 -17.10
N TRP A 88 1.89 -15.40 -18.11
CA TRP A 88 0.48 -15.08 -17.98
C TRP A 88 -0.34 -15.77 -19.05
N GLY A 89 -1.57 -16.12 -18.68
CA GLY A 89 -2.50 -16.78 -19.58
C GLY A 89 -3.41 -15.80 -20.33
N GLU A 90 -4.28 -16.35 -21.15
CA GLU A 90 -5.29 -15.58 -21.85
C GLU A 90 -6.29 -14.93 -20.87
N PRO A 91 -6.69 -13.67 -21.12
CA PRO A 91 -7.68 -13.00 -20.31
C PRO A 91 -9.03 -13.71 -20.35
N ARG A 92 -9.62 -13.93 -19.18
CA ARG A 92 -11.00 -14.43 -19.05
C ARG A 92 -11.95 -13.26 -18.83
N LEU A 93 -12.92 -13.08 -19.71
CA LEU A 93 -13.98 -12.09 -19.51
C LEU A 93 -14.87 -12.50 -18.33
N VAL A 94 -14.95 -11.64 -17.31
CA VAL A 94 -15.80 -11.82 -16.11
C VAL A 94 -17.14 -11.13 -16.32
N ASP A 95 -17.12 -9.86 -16.74
CA ASP A 95 -18.34 -9.08 -17.03
C ASP A 95 -18.08 -8.07 -18.14
N ALA A 96 -18.84 -8.20 -19.24
CA ALA A 96 -18.78 -7.26 -20.37
C ALA A 96 -19.59 -5.98 -20.15
N ASN A 97 -20.42 -5.94 -19.10
CA ASN A 97 -21.34 -4.85 -18.79
C ASN A 97 -21.17 -4.36 -17.34
N LEU A 98 -19.90 -4.24 -16.93
CA LEU A 98 -19.50 -3.86 -15.58
C LEU A 98 -20.26 -2.59 -15.12
N LEU A 99 -20.91 -2.68 -13.95
CA LEU A 99 -21.68 -1.56 -13.34
C LEU A 99 -22.75 -0.99 -14.26
N GLY A 100 -23.38 -1.84 -15.11
CA GLY A 100 -24.44 -1.43 -16.02
C GLY A 100 -23.94 -0.66 -17.24
N GLY A 101 -22.76 -0.96 -17.75
CA GLY A 101 -22.18 -0.41 -18.96
C GLY A 101 -21.09 0.64 -18.73
N LYS A 102 -20.64 0.85 -17.48
CA LYS A 102 -19.54 1.76 -17.18
C LYS A 102 -18.16 1.22 -17.56
N GLY A 103 -18.06 -0.09 -17.88
CA GLY A 103 -16.80 -0.72 -18.23
C GLY A 103 -16.92 -2.22 -18.45
N ARG A 104 -15.79 -2.90 -18.43
CA ARG A 104 -15.66 -4.35 -18.50
C ARG A 104 -14.72 -4.87 -17.43
N LEU A 105 -14.91 -6.10 -16.98
CA LEU A 105 -14.04 -6.77 -16.00
C LEU A 105 -13.51 -8.06 -16.63
N GLU A 106 -12.19 -8.23 -16.55
CA GLU A 106 -11.45 -9.41 -17.00
C GLU A 106 -10.54 -9.92 -15.89
N GLU A 107 -10.10 -11.16 -15.98
CA GLU A 107 -9.06 -11.73 -15.13
C GLU A 107 -7.97 -12.39 -15.96
N ILE A 108 -6.73 -12.23 -15.53
CA ILE A 108 -5.53 -12.80 -16.14
C ILE A 108 -4.83 -13.65 -15.07
N PRO A 109 -4.60 -14.96 -15.30
CA PRO A 109 -3.75 -15.75 -14.43
C PRO A 109 -2.29 -15.36 -14.67
N VAL A 110 -1.59 -14.99 -13.60
CA VAL A 110 -0.16 -14.61 -13.62
C VAL A 110 0.62 -15.60 -12.76
N THR A 111 1.64 -16.21 -13.34
CA THR A 111 2.51 -17.18 -12.66
C THR A 111 3.92 -16.63 -12.58
N ILE A 112 4.54 -16.72 -11.41
CA ILE A 112 5.91 -16.30 -11.16
C ILE A 112 6.72 -17.52 -10.71
N GLY A 113 7.88 -17.73 -11.34
CA GLY A 113 8.73 -18.88 -11.12
C GLY A 113 8.39 -20.06 -12.02
N GLU A 114 9.05 -21.20 -11.84
CA GLU A 114 8.91 -22.39 -12.66
C GLU A 114 8.60 -23.66 -11.84
N GLY A 115 7.92 -24.62 -12.46
CA GLY A 115 7.67 -25.94 -11.90
C GLY A 115 6.80 -25.93 -10.64
N GLU A 116 7.06 -26.88 -9.72
CA GLU A 116 6.28 -27.04 -8.48
C GLU A 116 6.48 -25.89 -7.48
N GLY A 117 7.50 -25.05 -7.68
CA GLY A 117 7.80 -23.90 -6.84
C GLY A 117 7.13 -22.59 -7.31
N ALA A 118 6.51 -22.59 -8.49
CA ALA A 118 5.85 -21.41 -9.04
C ALA A 118 4.68 -20.96 -8.16
N SER A 119 4.50 -19.65 -8.05
CA SER A 119 3.36 -19.04 -7.39
C SER A 119 2.45 -18.37 -8.41
N GLN A 120 1.15 -18.40 -8.17
CA GLN A 120 0.16 -17.83 -9.07
C GLN A 120 -0.78 -16.88 -8.35
N PHE A 121 -1.18 -15.81 -9.03
CA PHE A 121 -2.28 -14.95 -8.62
C PHE A 121 -3.19 -14.63 -9.82
N TRP A 122 -4.41 -14.21 -9.52
CA TRP A 122 -5.38 -13.75 -10.52
C TRP A 122 -5.40 -12.23 -10.52
N LEU A 123 -4.96 -11.63 -11.63
CA LEU A 123 -5.01 -10.19 -11.85
C LEU A 123 -6.39 -9.82 -12.43
N ALA A 124 -7.24 -9.22 -11.61
CA ALA A 124 -8.52 -8.68 -12.05
C ALA A 124 -8.31 -7.29 -12.64
N VAL A 125 -8.84 -7.05 -13.85
CA VAL A 125 -8.63 -5.81 -14.62
C VAL A 125 -9.98 -5.23 -15.01
N ALA A 126 -10.32 -4.09 -14.44
CA ALA A 126 -11.49 -3.31 -14.80
C ALA A 126 -11.08 -2.17 -15.73
N THR A 127 -11.67 -2.11 -16.92
CA THR A 127 -11.39 -1.07 -17.91
C THR A 127 -12.67 -0.25 -18.14
N PRO A 128 -12.61 1.09 -18.08
CA PRO A 128 -13.76 1.95 -18.36
C PRO A 128 -14.33 1.72 -19.77
N ALA A 129 -15.60 2.08 -19.97
CA ALA A 129 -16.19 2.13 -21.29
C ALA A 129 -15.61 3.31 -22.10
N GLY A 130 -15.43 3.13 -23.40
CA GLY A 130 -14.88 4.15 -24.31
C GLY A 130 -13.64 3.66 -25.05
N ASP A 131 -13.02 4.56 -25.80
CA ASP A 131 -11.98 4.22 -26.76
C ASP A 131 -10.57 4.10 -26.13
N GLY A 132 -10.34 4.65 -24.91
CA GLY A 132 -9.02 4.66 -24.26
C GLY A 132 -7.94 5.45 -25.03
N PRO A 133 -6.63 5.25 -24.83
CA PRO A 133 -6.12 4.51 -23.67
C PRO A 133 -6.44 5.21 -22.34
N PHE A 134 -6.56 4.42 -21.27
CA PHE A 134 -6.90 4.91 -19.94
C PHE A 134 -5.68 4.86 -19.02
N PRO A 135 -5.47 5.85 -18.15
CA PRO A 135 -4.50 5.71 -17.05
C PRO A 135 -4.90 4.50 -16.19
N LEU A 136 -3.90 3.81 -15.64
CA LEU A 136 -4.10 2.57 -14.90
C LEU A 136 -3.63 2.71 -13.46
N VAL A 137 -4.47 2.28 -12.51
CA VAL A 137 -4.05 2.05 -11.11
C VAL A 137 -3.95 0.55 -10.87
N ILE A 138 -2.77 0.08 -10.44
CA ILE A 138 -2.54 -1.32 -10.03
C ILE A 138 -2.45 -1.38 -8.51
N SER A 139 -3.23 -2.26 -7.88
CA SER A 139 -3.24 -2.41 -6.42
C SER A 139 -3.09 -3.85 -5.95
N GLN A 140 -2.60 -4.02 -4.73
CA GLN A 140 -2.69 -5.27 -3.99
C GLN A 140 -3.77 -5.18 -2.92
N THR A 141 -4.62 -6.21 -2.85
CA THR A 141 -5.74 -6.30 -1.90
C THR A 141 -5.38 -7.10 -0.66
N PHE A 142 -6.12 -6.89 0.44
CA PHE A 142 -5.95 -7.64 1.70
C PHE A 142 -6.77 -8.93 1.77
N SER A 143 -7.58 -9.17 0.77
CA SER A 143 -8.49 -10.30 0.68
C SER A 143 -8.50 -10.83 -0.76
N SER A 144 -8.98 -12.07 -0.91
CA SER A 144 -9.12 -12.68 -2.23
C SER A 144 -9.98 -11.85 -3.17
N ASN A 145 -9.88 -12.11 -4.47
CA ASN A 145 -10.70 -11.44 -5.48
C ASN A 145 -12.20 -11.59 -5.19
N CYS A 146 -12.65 -12.70 -4.59
CA CYS A 146 -14.04 -12.90 -4.21
C CYS A 146 -14.58 -11.80 -3.26
N ALA A 147 -13.77 -11.36 -2.32
CA ALA A 147 -14.14 -10.28 -1.41
C ALA A 147 -13.89 -8.90 -2.00
N ALA A 148 -12.86 -8.76 -2.85
CA ALA A 148 -12.51 -7.51 -3.53
C ALA A 148 -13.55 -7.10 -4.58
N PHE A 149 -14.15 -8.09 -5.25
CA PHE A 149 -15.15 -7.91 -6.32
C PHE A 149 -16.49 -8.60 -5.97
N PRO A 150 -17.19 -8.17 -4.91
CA PRO A 150 -18.40 -8.84 -4.46
C PRO A 150 -19.50 -8.84 -5.54
N GLY A 151 -20.08 -10.01 -5.78
CA GLY A 151 -21.14 -10.19 -6.77
C GLY A 151 -20.68 -10.45 -8.20
N TYR A 152 -19.35 -10.47 -8.44
CA TYR A 152 -18.79 -10.86 -9.74
C TYR A 152 -18.21 -12.28 -9.66
N PRO A 153 -18.36 -13.10 -10.75
CA PRO A 153 -17.82 -14.47 -10.79
C PRO A 153 -16.31 -14.47 -11.09
N VAL A 154 -15.54 -13.84 -10.20
CA VAL A 154 -14.08 -13.82 -10.23
C VAL A 154 -13.50 -15.12 -9.67
N THR A 155 -12.21 -15.32 -9.84
CA THR A 155 -11.52 -16.54 -9.43
C THR A 155 -10.94 -16.38 -8.01
N ALA A 156 -11.21 -17.35 -7.15
CA ALA A 156 -10.67 -17.46 -5.80
C ALA A 156 -9.22 -17.95 -5.80
N THR A 157 -8.56 -17.86 -4.64
CA THR A 157 -7.19 -18.32 -4.40
C THR A 157 -6.95 -19.77 -4.81
N ASP A 158 -7.95 -20.65 -4.64
CA ASP A 158 -7.87 -22.07 -5.00
C ASP A 158 -8.23 -22.36 -6.48
N GLY A 159 -8.46 -21.33 -7.29
CA GLY A 159 -8.81 -21.43 -8.70
C GLY A 159 -10.31 -21.67 -8.96
N THR A 160 -11.15 -21.73 -7.94
CA THR A 160 -12.60 -21.86 -8.12
C THR A 160 -13.25 -20.52 -8.44
N ILE A 161 -14.39 -20.55 -9.14
CA ILE A 161 -15.17 -19.35 -9.43
C ILE A 161 -16.02 -18.97 -8.20
N CYS A 162 -15.96 -17.71 -7.79
CA CYS A 162 -16.74 -17.22 -6.66
C CYS A 162 -18.24 -17.18 -6.96
N GLU A 163 -19.06 -17.63 -6.02
CA GLU A 163 -20.52 -17.54 -6.09
C GLU A 163 -21.09 -16.38 -5.22
N GLY A 164 -20.23 -15.69 -4.47
CA GLY A 164 -20.60 -14.60 -3.57
C GLY A 164 -19.40 -13.90 -2.92
N SER A 165 -19.63 -13.06 -1.92
CA SER A 165 -18.57 -12.37 -1.18
C SER A 165 -18.12 -13.17 0.05
N GLU A 166 -16.83 -13.45 0.19
CA GLU A 166 -16.24 -14.08 1.37
C GLU A 166 -16.28 -13.18 2.63
N MET A 167 -16.45 -11.87 2.45
CA MET A 167 -16.48 -10.88 3.52
C MET A 167 -17.89 -10.57 4.05
N GLU A 168 -18.89 -11.41 3.72
CA GLU A 168 -20.21 -11.27 4.28
C GLU A 168 -20.29 -11.75 5.73
N GLY A 169 -21.12 -11.07 6.53
CA GLY A 169 -21.37 -11.40 7.93
C GLY A 169 -20.78 -10.41 8.94
N THR A 170 -20.88 -10.78 10.21
CA THR A 170 -20.51 -9.90 11.34
C THR A 170 -19.04 -9.47 11.31
N PHE A 171 -18.13 -10.36 10.91
CA PHE A 171 -16.71 -10.07 10.87
C PHE A 171 -16.38 -9.06 9.77
N GLY A 172 -16.91 -9.23 8.56
CA GLY A 172 -16.75 -8.29 7.47
C GLY A 172 -17.31 -6.91 7.79
N PHE A 173 -18.48 -6.86 8.44
CA PHE A 173 -19.06 -5.61 8.93
C PHE A 173 -18.14 -4.90 9.94
N ILE A 174 -17.59 -5.62 10.93
CA ILE A 174 -16.68 -5.04 11.93
C ILE A 174 -15.40 -4.54 11.27
N ALA A 175 -14.80 -5.32 10.38
CA ALA A 175 -13.59 -4.93 9.65
C ALA A 175 -13.81 -3.63 8.85
N THR A 176 -14.96 -3.51 8.16
CA THR A 176 -15.33 -2.32 7.40
C THR A 176 -15.50 -1.08 8.28
N GLN A 177 -16.07 -1.26 9.49
CA GLN A 177 -16.22 -0.14 10.44
C GLN A 177 -14.88 0.36 11.00
N ILE A 178 -13.88 -0.52 11.15
CA ILE A 178 -12.57 -0.18 11.73
C ILE A 178 -11.62 0.33 10.64
N PHE A 179 -11.53 -0.38 9.52
CA PHE A 179 -10.54 -0.16 8.48
C PHE A 179 -11.07 0.53 7.21
N GLY A 180 -12.35 0.91 7.22
CA GLY A 180 -13.01 1.57 6.09
C GLY A 180 -13.58 0.59 5.07
N THR A 181 -14.49 1.10 4.24
CA THR A 181 -15.22 0.30 3.24
C THR A 181 -14.30 -0.32 2.20
N TYR A 182 -13.22 0.38 1.84
CA TYR A 182 -12.33 -0.01 0.75
C TYR A 182 -11.10 -0.80 1.21
N ILE A 183 -11.07 -1.29 2.45
CA ILE A 183 -10.00 -2.17 2.91
C ILE A 183 -10.06 -3.56 2.23
N ALA A 184 -11.26 -4.03 1.95
CA ALA A 184 -11.49 -5.32 1.31
C ALA A 184 -12.08 -5.20 -0.08
N LYS A 185 -12.93 -4.19 -0.32
CA LYS A 185 -13.66 -3.99 -1.58
C LYS A 185 -12.96 -2.96 -2.46
N VAL A 186 -12.78 -3.28 -3.74
CA VAL A 186 -12.27 -2.33 -4.73
C VAL A 186 -13.33 -1.26 -5.05
N PRO A 187 -12.97 0.03 -5.10
CA PRO A 187 -13.89 1.14 -5.42
C PRO A 187 -14.12 1.28 -6.93
N LEU A 188 -14.62 0.22 -7.58
CA LEU A 188 -14.76 0.14 -9.04
C LEU A 188 -15.58 1.28 -9.62
N ASP A 189 -16.74 1.60 -9.01
CA ASP A 189 -17.64 2.66 -9.45
C ASP A 189 -16.93 4.00 -9.56
N ARG A 190 -16.08 4.32 -8.57
CA ARG A 190 -15.35 5.57 -8.50
C ARG A 190 -14.29 5.68 -9.60
N PHE A 191 -13.53 4.63 -9.85
CA PHE A 191 -12.50 4.59 -10.89
C PHE A 191 -13.11 4.56 -12.30
N MET A 192 -14.14 3.73 -12.51
CA MET A 192 -14.83 3.68 -13.82
C MET A 192 -15.47 5.03 -14.18
N ASP A 193 -16.15 5.69 -13.22
CA ASP A 193 -16.75 7.02 -13.43
C ASP A 193 -15.70 8.12 -13.67
N SER A 194 -14.47 7.90 -13.23
CA SER A 194 -13.35 8.83 -13.42
C SER A 194 -12.51 8.51 -14.65
N GLY A 195 -12.87 7.49 -15.44
CA GLY A 195 -12.13 7.07 -16.61
C GLY A 195 -10.72 6.55 -16.32
N ILE A 196 -10.52 5.93 -15.19
CA ILE A 196 -9.27 5.31 -14.79
C ILE A 196 -9.45 3.80 -14.77
N ALA A 197 -8.63 3.06 -15.51
CA ALA A 197 -8.58 1.61 -15.44
C ALA A 197 -8.02 1.17 -14.07
N TYR A 198 -8.51 0.04 -13.56
CA TYR A 198 -8.10 -0.46 -12.26
C TYR A 198 -7.77 -1.94 -12.32
N ALA A 199 -6.54 -2.29 -11.96
CA ALA A 199 -6.12 -3.67 -11.84
C ALA A 199 -5.81 -4.00 -10.38
N SER A 200 -6.16 -5.21 -9.95
CA SER A 200 -5.80 -5.64 -8.59
C SER A 200 -5.64 -7.16 -8.48
N PHE A 201 -4.84 -7.55 -7.51
CA PHE A 201 -4.63 -8.95 -7.15
C PHE A 201 -4.45 -9.10 -5.63
N TYR A 202 -4.69 -10.30 -5.13
CA TYR A 202 -4.45 -10.60 -3.73
C TYR A 202 -2.98 -10.97 -3.52
N GLY A 203 -2.21 -10.08 -2.89
CA GLY A 203 -0.77 -10.27 -2.72
C GLY A 203 -0.38 -11.57 -1.98
N SER A 204 -1.27 -12.07 -1.10
CA SER A 204 -1.03 -13.33 -0.38
C SER A 204 -1.25 -14.59 -1.23
N ASP A 205 -1.85 -14.51 -2.43
CA ASP A 205 -1.88 -15.62 -3.40
C ASP A 205 -0.49 -15.85 -3.97
N PHE A 206 0.28 -14.77 -4.16
CA PHE A 206 1.66 -14.83 -4.62
C PHE A 206 2.61 -15.26 -3.52
N VAL A 207 2.69 -14.50 -2.40
CA VAL A 207 3.46 -14.85 -1.21
C VAL A 207 2.59 -14.67 0.02
N PRO A 208 2.27 -15.76 0.76
CA PRO A 208 1.38 -15.70 1.90
C PRO A 208 1.94 -14.82 3.03
N ASP A 209 1.07 -13.98 3.62
CA ASP A 209 1.43 -13.15 4.77
C ASP A 209 1.46 -13.99 6.06
N ARG A 210 2.31 -15.01 6.08
CA ARG A 210 2.48 -15.94 7.19
C ARG A 210 3.94 -16.29 7.39
N ARG A 211 4.46 -15.99 8.58
CA ARG A 211 5.87 -16.22 8.94
C ARG A 211 6.34 -17.68 8.80
N THR A 212 5.44 -18.65 8.79
CA THR A 212 5.74 -20.07 8.64
C THR A 212 5.71 -20.54 7.20
N GLU A 213 4.99 -19.87 6.31
CA GLU A 213 4.76 -20.25 4.91
C GLU A 213 5.57 -19.41 3.93
N ALA A 214 5.61 -18.09 4.13
CA ALA A 214 6.28 -17.16 3.24
C ALA A 214 7.76 -17.53 2.95
N PRO A 215 8.60 -17.91 3.94
CA PRO A 215 9.99 -18.24 3.65
C PRO A 215 10.15 -19.45 2.71
N ALA A 216 9.27 -20.44 2.82
CA ALA A 216 9.32 -21.61 1.95
C ALA A 216 8.92 -21.28 0.51
N VAL A 217 7.87 -20.45 0.33
CA VAL A 217 7.45 -19.96 -0.99
C VAL A 217 8.58 -19.13 -1.60
N MET A 218 9.13 -18.16 -0.86
CA MET A 218 10.20 -17.29 -1.37
C MET A 218 11.49 -18.06 -1.71
N ALA A 219 11.85 -19.07 -0.92
CA ALA A 219 13.01 -19.90 -1.23
C ALA A 219 12.85 -20.66 -2.56
N ASN A 220 11.62 -21.03 -2.92
CA ASN A 220 11.32 -21.66 -4.19
C ASN A 220 11.31 -20.65 -5.35
N LEU A 221 10.95 -19.38 -5.10
CA LEU A 221 10.92 -18.33 -6.11
C LEU A 221 12.29 -17.73 -6.41
N GLY A 222 13.09 -17.43 -5.39
CA GLY A 222 14.32 -16.67 -5.52
C GLY A 222 15.62 -17.47 -5.50
N GLY A 223 15.53 -18.81 -5.37
CA GLY A 223 16.68 -19.69 -5.21
C GLY A 223 17.23 -19.72 -3.76
N PRO A 224 18.13 -20.70 -3.44
CA PRO A 224 18.46 -21.05 -2.06
C PRO A 224 19.46 -20.11 -1.39
N ILE A 225 20.13 -19.21 -2.11
CA ILE A 225 21.37 -18.58 -1.62
C ILE A 225 21.09 -17.28 -0.85
N ASN A 226 20.01 -16.55 -1.16
CA ASN A 226 19.66 -15.32 -0.47
C ASN A 226 18.16 -15.04 -0.69
N PRO A 227 17.27 -15.58 0.13
CA PRO A 227 15.85 -15.38 -0.04
C PRO A 227 15.52 -13.89 0.14
N THR A 228 14.75 -13.34 -0.80
CA THR A 228 14.22 -11.99 -0.66
C THR A 228 13.24 -11.90 0.51
N SER A 229 12.85 -10.71 0.93
CA SER A 229 11.80 -10.53 1.93
C SER A 229 10.40 -10.58 1.32
N THR A 230 9.39 -10.79 2.16
CA THR A 230 7.99 -10.76 1.69
C THR A 230 7.60 -9.39 1.12
N LEU A 231 8.10 -8.28 1.70
CA LEU A 231 7.86 -6.94 1.15
C LEU A 231 8.45 -6.76 -0.25
N MET A 232 9.68 -7.24 -0.46
CA MET A 232 10.32 -7.20 -1.77
C MET A 232 9.61 -8.10 -2.78
N ALA A 233 9.18 -9.30 -2.35
CA ALA A 233 8.40 -10.20 -3.20
C ALA A 233 7.05 -9.59 -3.61
N TRP A 234 6.32 -8.97 -2.67
CA TRP A 234 5.09 -8.26 -3.02
C TRP A 234 5.34 -7.07 -3.95
N ALA A 235 6.46 -6.37 -3.79
CA ALA A 235 6.86 -5.33 -4.74
C ALA A 235 7.07 -5.90 -6.15
N TYR A 236 7.74 -7.05 -6.26
CA TYR A 236 7.91 -7.74 -7.53
C TYR A 236 6.59 -8.21 -8.17
N GLY A 237 5.57 -8.50 -7.35
CA GLY A 237 4.23 -8.78 -7.83
C GLY A 237 3.60 -7.66 -8.65
N TYR A 238 3.93 -6.39 -8.37
CA TYR A 238 3.51 -5.26 -9.22
C TYR A 238 4.19 -5.30 -10.59
N SER A 239 5.49 -5.63 -10.66
CA SER A 239 6.20 -5.80 -11.93
C SER A 239 5.59 -6.92 -12.77
N ALA A 240 5.25 -8.04 -12.14
CA ALA A 240 4.59 -9.15 -12.84
C ALA A 240 3.19 -8.76 -13.35
N ALA A 241 2.45 -7.93 -12.60
CA ALA A 241 1.18 -7.39 -13.07
C ALA A 241 1.36 -6.43 -14.26
N MET A 242 2.41 -5.60 -14.25
CA MET A 242 2.75 -4.73 -15.39
C MET A 242 3.12 -5.54 -16.63
N ASP A 243 3.89 -6.63 -16.48
CA ASP A 243 4.23 -7.53 -17.61
C ASP A 243 2.97 -8.13 -18.26
N ALA A 244 2.01 -8.58 -17.43
CA ALA A 244 0.75 -9.15 -17.92
C ALA A 244 -0.18 -8.11 -18.60
N LEU A 245 0.08 -6.83 -18.42
CA LEU A 245 -0.69 -5.72 -18.98
C LEU A 245 0.03 -5.02 -20.14
N GLU A 246 1.28 -5.38 -20.43
CA GLU A 246 2.06 -4.79 -21.50
C GLU A 246 1.38 -4.99 -22.88
N GLY A 247 1.36 -3.92 -23.67
CA GLY A 247 0.79 -3.94 -25.03
C GLY A 247 -0.75 -3.96 -25.10
N ARG A 248 -1.46 -3.77 -24.00
CA ARG A 248 -2.93 -3.67 -24.00
C ARG A 248 -3.35 -2.27 -24.48
N GLU A 249 -3.95 -2.20 -25.67
CA GLU A 249 -4.34 -0.95 -26.34
C GLU A 249 -5.27 -0.06 -25.49
N ALA A 250 -6.04 -0.63 -24.58
CA ALA A 250 -6.94 0.11 -23.71
C ALA A 250 -6.23 0.79 -22.52
N ILE A 251 -4.95 0.48 -22.27
CA ILE A 251 -4.16 1.00 -21.14
C ILE A 251 -3.12 1.99 -21.66
N ASP A 252 -3.04 3.15 -21.02
CA ASP A 252 -1.98 4.12 -21.27
C ASP A 252 -0.69 3.66 -20.58
N SER A 253 0.31 3.28 -21.39
CA SER A 253 1.60 2.80 -20.89
C SER A 253 2.46 3.88 -20.23
N ASP A 254 2.11 5.15 -20.42
CA ASP A 254 2.80 6.31 -19.83
C ASP A 254 2.03 6.88 -18.62
N ALA A 255 1.05 6.13 -18.08
CA ALA A 255 0.23 6.52 -16.94
C ALA A 255 -0.10 5.33 -16.01
N ILE A 256 0.91 4.53 -15.65
CA ILE A 256 0.79 3.39 -14.74
C ILE A 256 1.11 3.82 -13.31
N VAL A 257 0.11 3.78 -12.43
CA VAL A 257 0.21 4.18 -11.03
C VAL A 257 0.07 2.97 -10.11
N LEU A 258 1.06 2.74 -9.25
CA LEU A 258 1.00 1.69 -8.25
C LEU A 258 0.33 2.21 -6.97
N PHE A 259 -0.68 1.52 -6.51
CA PHE A 259 -1.38 1.84 -5.27
C PHE A 259 -1.23 0.74 -4.24
N GLY A 260 -0.91 1.15 -3.01
CA GLY A 260 -0.93 0.25 -1.87
C GLY A 260 -1.32 0.96 -0.58
N HIS A 261 -2.04 0.22 0.28
CA HIS A 261 -2.34 0.65 1.64
C HIS A 261 -1.52 -0.18 2.63
N SER A 262 -1.04 0.46 3.71
CA SER A 262 -0.32 -0.23 4.79
C SER A 262 0.90 -1.00 4.25
N ARG A 263 0.97 -2.33 4.48
CA ARG A 263 2.05 -3.21 3.97
C ARG A 263 2.20 -3.16 2.46
N PHE A 264 1.11 -3.05 1.71
CA PHE A 264 1.15 -2.93 0.26
C PHE A 264 1.53 -1.52 -0.21
N GLY A 265 1.35 -0.49 0.64
CA GLY A 265 1.93 0.83 0.42
C GLY A 265 3.47 0.82 0.51
N LYS A 266 4.04 0.00 1.41
CA LYS A 266 5.48 -0.26 1.45
C LYS A 266 5.94 -0.94 0.15
N ALA A 267 5.23 -1.99 -0.27
CA ALA A 267 5.53 -2.73 -1.50
C ALA A 267 5.41 -1.84 -2.76
N ALA A 268 4.42 -0.94 -2.82
CA ALA A 268 4.27 0.00 -3.93
C ALA A 268 5.44 1.00 -4.02
N LEU A 269 5.93 1.54 -2.89
CA LEU A 269 7.12 2.38 -2.86
C LEU A 269 8.38 1.64 -3.32
N ILE A 270 8.55 0.40 -2.87
CA ILE A 270 9.67 -0.44 -3.29
C ILE A 270 9.57 -0.70 -4.81
N ALA A 271 8.41 -1.16 -5.30
CA ALA A 271 8.21 -1.43 -6.72
C ALA A 271 8.51 -0.20 -7.58
N GLY A 272 7.99 0.98 -7.21
CA GLY A 272 8.27 2.22 -7.94
C GLY A 272 9.74 2.64 -7.96
N ALA A 273 10.51 2.28 -6.92
CA ALA A 273 11.94 2.55 -6.88
C ALA A 273 12.78 1.56 -7.73
N TRP A 274 12.38 0.29 -7.81
CA TRP A 274 13.10 -0.77 -8.52
C TRP A 274 12.64 -0.97 -9.96
N ASP A 275 11.36 -0.74 -10.28
CA ASP A 275 10.80 -0.89 -11.63
C ASP A 275 10.49 0.48 -12.26
N ARG A 276 11.29 0.88 -13.22
CA ARG A 276 11.21 2.19 -13.89
C ARG A 276 10.02 2.36 -14.85
N ARG A 277 9.20 1.34 -15.05
CA ARG A 277 7.96 1.42 -15.81
C ARG A 277 6.83 2.05 -15.00
N THR A 278 7.07 2.30 -13.72
CA THR A 278 6.12 2.96 -12.82
C THR A 278 6.12 4.46 -13.08
N ASP A 279 4.98 5.02 -13.44
CA ASP A 279 4.81 6.45 -13.72
C ASP A 279 4.29 7.23 -12.51
N GLY A 280 3.70 6.56 -11.51
CA GLY A 280 3.25 7.18 -10.27
C GLY A 280 3.10 6.17 -9.14
N VAL A 281 3.18 6.63 -7.89
CA VAL A 281 2.98 5.79 -6.69
C VAL A 281 2.00 6.45 -5.73
N ILE A 282 1.00 5.70 -5.28
CA ILE A 282 0.11 6.06 -4.18
C ILE A 282 0.42 5.15 -2.99
N ALA A 283 1.17 5.67 -2.02
CA ALA A 283 1.51 4.96 -0.80
C ALA A 283 0.67 5.46 0.37
N HIS A 284 -0.40 4.73 0.67
CA HIS A 284 -1.36 5.13 1.69
C HIS A 284 -1.04 4.45 3.02
N GLN A 285 -0.75 5.27 4.05
CA GLN A 285 -0.45 4.83 5.42
C GLN A 285 0.65 3.74 5.47
N ALA A 286 1.71 3.95 4.66
CA ALA A 286 2.75 2.96 4.46
C ALA A 286 3.63 2.71 5.71
N GLY A 287 3.79 3.67 6.61
CA GLY A 287 4.48 3.47 7.88
C GLY A 287 5.95 3.02 7.76
N PHE A 288 6.45 2.32 8.78
CA PHE A 288 7.83 1.83 8.86
C PHE A 288 8.16 0.83 7.74
N ALA A 289 9.41 0.82 7.31
CA ALA A 289 9.86 0.12 6.09
C ALA A 289 9.02 0.48 4.85
N GLY A 290 8.47 1.68 4.81
CA GLY A 290 7.73 2.28 3.69
C GLY A 290 8.03 3.77 3.62
N ALA A 291 7.16 4.62 4.19
CA ALA A 291 7.35 6.07 4.17
C ALA A 291 7.92 6.65 5.47
N SER A 292 7.81 5.96 6.62
CA SER A 292 8.24 6.49 7.92
C SER A 292 9.68 6.13 8.23
N LEU A 293 10.46 7.11 8.70
CA LEU A 293 11.87 6.93 9.05
C LEU A 293 12.07 5.78 10.04
N SER A 294 12.98 4.89 9.73
CA SER A 294 13.31 3.69 10.52
C SER A 294 13.80 4.01 11.93
N ARG A 295 14.42 5.18 12.10
CA ARG A 295 14.96 5.69 13.36
C ARG A 295 13.93 6.35 14.26
N SER A 296 12.68 6.49 13.82
CA SER A 296 11.63 7.11 14.64
C SER A 296 11.32 6.27 15.86
N GLU A 297 11.19 6.91 17.01
CA GLU A 297 10.81 6.29 18.28
C GLU A 297 9.29 6.29 18.53
N THR A 298 8.51 6.85 17.60
CA THR A 298 7.05 6.93 17.70
C THR A 298 6.39 5.92 16.75
N GLY A 299 5.16 5.56 17.01
CA GLY A 299 4.43 4.59 16.18
C GLY A 299 4.77 3.13 16.46
N GLU A 300 4.67 2.28 15.44
CA GLU A 300 5.00 0.86 15.52
C GLU A 300 6.49 0.63 15.84
N GLY A 301 7.35 1.39 15.17
CA GLY A 301 8.79 1.22 15.22
C GLY A 301 9.29 0.01 14.42
N LEU A 302 10.45 0.18 13.80
CA LEU A 302 11.02 -0.88 12.94
C LEU A 302 11.33 -2.17 13.74
N LYS A 303 11.81 -2.05 14.98
CA LYS A 303 12.10 -3.20 15.84
C LYS A 303 10.87 -4.04 16.12
N ARG A 304 9.76 -3.40 16.55
CA ARG A 304 8.51 -4.11 16.83
C ARG A 304 7.93 -4.75 15.57
N MET A 305 8.03 -4.07 14.41
CA MET A 305 7.59 -4.63 13.15
C MET A 305 8.39 -5.88 12.78
N ALA A 306 9.72 -5.84 12.89
CA ALA A 306 10.59 -6.99 12.62
C ALA A 306 10.32 -8.18 13.57
N GLU A 307 9.96 -7.92 14.82
CA GLU A 307 9.59 -8.95 15.80
C GLU A 307 8.21 -9.56 15.50
N SER A 308 7.24 -8.72 15.10
CA SER A 308 5.86 -9.15 14.82
C SER A 308 5.73 -9.85 13.48
N TYR A 309 6.45 -9.37 12.48
CA TYR A 309 6.38 -9.82 11.09
C TYR A 309 7.80 -10.14 10.55
N PRO A 310 8.50 -11.12 11.12
CA PRO A 310 9.91 -11.40 10.79
C PRO A 310 10.14 -11.84 9.34
N HIS A 311 9.09 -12.16 8.59
CA HIS A 311 9.14 -12.52 7.17
C HIS A 311 9.02 -11.30 6.25
N TRP A 312 8.58 -10.15 6.76
CA TRP A 312 8.43 -8.95 5.92
C TRP A 312 9.76 -8.33 5.54
N LEU A 313 10.78 -8.50 6.35
CA LEU A 313 12.10 -7.89 6.19
C LEU A 313 13.18 -8.94 5.95
N ALA A 314 14.30 -8.52 5.38
CA ALA A 314 15.49 -9.35 5.27
C ALA A 314 15.99 -9.80 6.65
N PRO A 315 16.51 -11.03 6.80
CA PRO A 315 17.02 -11.53 8.08
C PRO A 315 18.13 -10.67 8.68
N GLU A 316 18.90 -9.98 7.85
CA GLU A 316 20.03 -9.10 8.18
C GLU A 316 19.62 -7.90 9.04
N ILE A 317 18.36 -7.47 8.98
CA ILE A 317 17.85 -6.37 9.83
C ILE A 317 18.05 -6.66 11.32
N ARG A 318 18.11 -7.93 11.73
CA ARG A 318 18.27 -8.31 13.14
C ARG A 318 19.56 -7.78 13.74
N ASP A 319 20.61 -7.66 12.95
CA ASP A 319 21.91 -7.14 13.38
C ASP A 319 21.88 -5.64 13.67
N TRP A 320 20.80 -4.94 13.25
CA TRP A 320 20.64 -3.50 13.35
C TRP A 320 19.58 -3.07 14.38
N LEU A 321 18.70 -3.99 14.85
CA LEU A 321 17.55 -3.61 15.68
C LEU A 321 17.90 -2.93 17.03
N ASP A 322 19.11 -3.12 17.54
CA ASP A 322 19.59 -2.50 18.77
C ASP A 322 20.46 -1.24 18.51
N ARG A 323 20.67 -0.88 17.23
CA ARG A 323 21.47 0.28 16.78
C ARG A 323 20.90 0.91 15.51
N LEU A 324 19.59 1.18 15.53
CA LEU A 324 18.87 1.74 14.37
C LEU A 324 19.42 3.09 13.90
N ASP A 325 20.09 3.85 14.79
CA ASP A 325 20.76 5.10 14.47
C ASP A 325 21.99 4.92 13.57
N GLU A 326 22.55 3.72 13.50
CA GLU A 326 23.68 3.38 12.62
C GLU A 326 23.26 2.76 11.26
N LEU A 327 21.95 2.56 11.00
CA LEU A 327 21.48 2.00 9.72
C LEU A 327 22.08 2.79 8.55
N PRO A 328 22.62 2.13 7.50
CA PRO A 328 23.22 2.82 6.36
C PRO A 328 22.20 3.51 5.45
N VAL A 329 20.93 3.10 5.53
CA VAL A 329 19.82 3.64 4.72
C VAL A 329 18.64 4.06 5.59
N ASP A 330 17.78 4.95 5.08
CA ASP A 330 16.49 5.28 5.69
C ASP A 330 15.47 5.76 4.64
N GLN A 331 14.21 5.82 4.99
CA GLN A 331 13.07 5.93 4.09
C GLN A 331 13.04 7.22 3.24
N HIS A 332 13.68 8.32 3.67
CA HIS A 332 13.87 9.51 2.83
C HIS A 332 14.70 9.21 1.57
N GLN A 333 15.66 8.26 1.66
CA GLN A 333 16.44 7.81 0.50
C GLN A 333 15.58 6.95 -0.43
N LEU A 334 14.69 6.09 0.12
CA LEU A 334 13.72 5.35 -0.69
C LEU A 334 12.81 6.28 -1.48
N LEU A 335 12.28 7.34 -0.82
CA LEU A 335 11.48 8.36 -1.49
C LEU A 335 12.31 9.11 -2.56
N GLY A 336 13.58 9.41 -2.27
CA GLY A 336 14.49 10.01 -3.25
C GLY A 336 14.77 9.11 -4.47
N LEU A 337 14.80 7.78 -4.27
CA LEU A 337 14.92 6.82 -5.36
C LEU A 337 13.72 6.83 -6.32
N LEU A 338 12.56 7.28 -5.92
CA LEU A 338 11.40 7.42 -6.80
C LEU A 338 11.54 8.57 -7.80
N ALA A 339 12.23 9.65 -7.44
CA ALA A 339 12.33 10.82 -8.30
C ALA A 339 12.88 10.47 -9.72
N PRO A 340 12.28 11.04 -10.80
CA PRO A 340 11.23 12.05 -10.85
C PRO A 340 9.79 11.50 -10.77
N THR A 341 9.59 10.19 -10.63
CA THR A 341 8.25 9.57 -10.55
C THR A 341 7.42 10.17 -9.40
N PRO A 342 6.25 10.75 -9.65
CA PRO A 342 5.44 11.40 -8.63
C PRO A 342 4.93 10.39 -7.59
N VAL A 343 4.90 10.80 -6.33
CA VAL A 343 4.43 9.98 -5.21
C VAL A 343 3.37 10.72 -4.39
N LEU A 344 2.23 10.07 -4.15
CA LEU A 344 1.26 10.52 -3.16
C LEU A 344 1.45 9.76 -1.86
N LEU A 345 1.77 10.48 -0.79
CA LEU A 345 1.82 9.96 0.58
C LEU A 345 0.51 10.30 1.29
N GLY A 346 -0.42 9.32 1.34
CA GLY A 346 -1.69 9.44 2.04
C GLY A 346 -1.56 9.02 3.50
N ASN A 347 -2.11 9.83 4.43
CA ASN A 347 -1.95 9.58 5.86
C ASN A 347 -3.23 9.85 6.65
N GLY A 348 -3.41 9.12 7.76
CA GLY A 348 -4.40 9.39 8.79
C GLY A 348 -3.77 10.09 9.98
N ARG A 349 -4.31 11.24 10.40
CA ARG A 349 -3.77 12.00 11.54
C ARG A 349 -3.77 11.20 12.85
N ARG A 350 -4.69 10.25 12.99
CA ARG A 350 -4.85 9.38 14.17
C ARG A 350 -4.21 8.01 13.98
N ASP A 351 -3.56 7.79 12.86
CA ASP A 351 -2.79 6.58 12.59
C ASP A 351 -1.42 6.65 13.25
N VAL A 352 -1.42 6.57 14.57
CA VAL A 352 -0.19 6.61 15.40
C VAL A 352 0.77 5.48 15.01
N TRP A 353 0.18 4.36 14.58
CA TRP A 353 0.92 3.16 14.23
C TRP A 353 1.87 3.38 13.06
N SER A 354 1.38 4.05 12.02
CA SER A 354 2.17 4.38 10.82
C SER A 354 3.06 5.60 10.97
N ASP A 355 2.95 6.35 12.06
CA ASP A 355 3.73 7.58 12.35
C ASP A 355 3.76 8.59 11.20
N PRO A 356 2.66 9.33 10.96
CA PRO A 356 2.59 10.33 9.91
C PRO A 356 3.61 11.48 10.08
N ASN A 357 4.05 11.76 11.32
CA ASN A 357 5.12 12.76 11.55
C ASN A 357 6.42 12.32 10.90
N SER A 358 6.77 11.06 11.07
CA SER A 358 8.00 10.49 10.52
C SER A 358 7.94 10.38 9.00
N SER A 359 6.77 9.99 8.46
CA SER A 359 6.53 10.01 7.01
C SER A 359 6.70 11.41 6.41
N PHE A 360 6.18 12.45 7.10
CA PHE A 360 6.33 13.83 6.64
C PHE A 360 7.79 14.28 6.65
N ARG A 361 8.58 13.92 7.69
CA ARG A 361 10.01 14.23 7.75
C ARG A 361 10.79 13.54 6.63
N ALA A 362 10.46 12.27 6.33
CA ALA A 362 11.07 11.58 5.22
C ALA A 362 10.76 12.26 3.88
N ALA A 363 9.50 12.66 3.67
CA ALA A 363 9.07 13.41 2.49
C ALA A 363 9.78 14.75 2.37
N LEU A 364 9.91 15.49 3.49
CA LEU A 364 10.62 16.77 3.51
C LEU A 364 12.11 16.61 3.16
N SER A 365 12.77 15.56 3.67
CA SER A 365 14.18 15.28 3.35
C SER A 365 14.38 14.79 1.91
N ALA A 366 13.38 14.17 1.30
CA ALA A 366 13.43 13.74 -0.10
C ALA A 366 13.08 14.86 -1.09
N SER A 367 12.47 15.95 -0.62
CA SER A 367 11.96 17.06 -1.47
C SER A 367 13.04 17.66 -2.37
N ASP A 368 14.26 17.86 -1.82
CA ASP A 368 15.39 18.42 -2.55
C ASP A 368 15.79 17.56 -3.76
N VAL A 369 15.55 16.23 -3.71
CA VAL A 369 15.84 15.31 -4.82
C VAL A 369 14.85 15.55 -5.96
N TYR A 370 13.57 15.71 -5.66
CA TYR A 370 12.55 16.03 -6.66
C TYR A 370 12.83 17.37 -7.32
N GLU A 371 13.14 18.40 -6.55
CA GLU A 371 13.50 19.73 -7.07
C GLU A 371 14.75 19.65 -7.96
N ALA A 372 15.76 18.88 -7.57
CA ALA A 372 16.97 18.67 -8.39
C ALA A 372 16.68 17.85 -9.66
N ALA A 373 15.67 16.99 -9.64
CA ALA A 373 15.21 16.25 -10.81
C ALA A 373 14.29 17.07 -11.74
N GLY A 374 13.93 18.30 -11.35
CA GLY A 374 13.08 19.21 -12.13
C GLY A 374 11.59 19.12 -11.81
N GLU A 375 11.22 18.36 -10.76
CA GLU A 375 9.84 18.18 -10.33
C GLU A 375 9.55 19.02 -9.07
N PRO A 376 8.30 19.47 -8.86
CA PRO A 376 7.94 20.15 -7.62
C PRO A 376 8.17 19.24 -6.42
N GLY A 377 8.92 19.70 -5.42
CA GLY A 377 9.08 19.01 -4.15
C GLY A 377 7.80 19.06 -3.31
N LEU A 378 7.93 18.70 -2.03
CA LEU A 378 6.84 18.79 -1.08
C LEU A 378 6.43 20.28 -0.87
N PRO A 379 5.15 20.62 -1.07
CA PRO A 379 4.71 22.01 -0.91
C PRO A 379 5.01 22.59 0.48
N ALA A 380 5.36 23.88 0.52
CA ALA A 380 5.70 24.60 1.75
C ALA A 380 4.43 24.98 2.52
N GLY A 381 3.98 24.18 3.46
CA GLY A 381 2.79 24.45 4.28
C GLY A 381 2.75 23.64 5.57
N GLY A 382 3.73 22.77 5.75
CA GLY A 382 3.81 21.84 6.88
C GLY A 382 2.80 20.71 6.76
N MET A 383 2.73 19.84 7.77
CA MET A 383 1.93 18.63 7.75
C MET A 383 0.41 18.83 7.54
N LYS A 384 -0.11 20.00 7.87
CA LYS A 384 -1.55 20.34 7.74
C LYS A 384 -1.84 21.20 6.51
N GLN A 385 -0.91 21.23 5.56
CA GLN A 385 -1.10 21.93 4.30
C GLN A 385 -2.27 21.38 3.50
N ASP A 386 -2.80 22.18 2.60
CA ASP A 386 -3.77 21.73 1.64
C ASP A 386 -3.14 20.71 0.69
N PHE A 387 -3.94 19.80 0.19
CA PHE A 387 -3.51 18.81 -0.78
C PHE A 387 -3.22 19.48 -2.14
N VAL A 388 -2.04 19.22 -2.67
CA VAL A 388 -1.56 19.70 -3.97
C VAL A 388 -1.28 18.49 -4.85
N PRO A 389 -2.23 18.05 -5.68
CA PRO A 389 -2.11 16.81 -6.45
C PRO A 389 -1.03 16.86 -7.55
N GLU A 390 -0.62 18.06 -8.00
CA GLU A 390 0.42 18.27 -9.02
C GLU A 390 1.84 18.19 -8.48
N ALA A 391 2.02 18.08 -7.15
CA ALA A 391 3.35 18.00 -6.55
C ALA A 391 4.02 16.65 -6.87
N GLY A 392 5.31 16.64 -7.12
CA GLY A 392 6.09 15.40 -7.27
C GLY A 392 6.11 14.56 -5.98
N ILE A 393 6.08 15.23 -4.79
CA ILE A 393 5.71 14.60 -3.52
C ILE A 393 4.39 15.22 -3.07
N ALA A 394 3.26 14.61 -3.41
CA ALA A 394 1.95 15.00 -2.96
C ALA A 394 1.69 14.47 -1.55
N TRP A 395 1.21 15.33 -0.65
CA TRP A 395 0.95 15.00 0.74
C TRP A 395 -0.53 15.13 1.08
N TRP A 396 -1.14 14.06 1.55
CA TRP A 396 -2.51 14.01 2.03
C TRP A 396 -2.58 13.59 3.49
N LEU A 397 -3.23 14.40 4.34
CA LEU A 397 -3.42 14.11 5.77
C LEU A 397 -4.87 14.35 6.18
N ARG A 398 -5.67 13.31 6.33
CA ARG A 398 -7.05 13.40 6.81
C ARG A 398 -7.19 13.16 8.31
N PRO A 399 -8.33 13.54 8.94
CA PRO A 399 -8.61 13.33 10.37
C PRO A 399 -8.88 11.87 10.65
N GLY A 400 -8.55 10.86 10.28
CA GLY A 400 -8.90 9.45 10.56
C GLY A 400 -7.74 8.64 11.11
N GLY A 401 -8.01 7.36 11.37
CA GLY A 401 -7.05 6.32 11.72
C GLY A 401 -6.61 5.51 10.51
N HIS A 402 -6.13 4.29 10.77
CA HIS A 402 -5.63 3.35 9.76
C HIS A 402 -6.78 2.70 8.97
N SER A 403 -7.18 3.32 7.87
CA SER A 403 -8.37 2.89 7.10
C SER A 403 -8.34 3.47 5.68
N ILE A 404 -9.12 2.89 4.76
CA ILE A 404 -9.38 3.45 3.42
C ILE A 404 -10.84 3.87 3.34
N VAL A 405 -11.07 5.18 3.14
CA VAL A 405 -12.41 5.78 3.09
C VAL A 405 -12.63 6.52 1.76
N SER A 406 -13.86 6.99 1.52
CA SER A 406 -14.21 7.65 0.24
C SER A 406 -13.36 8.89 -0.05
N GLU A 407 -13.02 9.67 0.97
CA GLU A 407 -12.16 10.85 0.83
C GLU A 407 -10.76 10.51 0.33
N ASP A 408 -10.22 9.33 0.72
CA ASP A 408 -8.93 8.85 0.21
C ASP A 408 -9.03 8.52 -1.28
N ILE A 409 -10.13 7.86 -1.70
CA ILE A 409 -10.35 7.52 -3.13
C ILE A 409 -10.48 8.77 -3.98
N ASP A 410 -11.21 9.80 -3.51
CA ASP A 410 -11.30 11.08 -4.21
C ASP A 410 -9.93 11.73 -4.39
N THR A 411 -9.09 11.66 -3.35
CA THR A 411 -7.73 12.18 -3.38
C THR A 411 -6.84 11.39 -4.36
N PHE A 412 -6.97 10.06 -4.41
CA PHE A 412 -6.21 9.23 -5.35
C PHE A 412 -6.58 9.54 -6.80
N ILE A 413 -7.86 9.65 -7.10
CA ILE A 413 -8.37 10.03 -8.41
C ILE A 413 -7.86 11.42 -8.81
N ALA A 414 -7.93 12.39 -7.90
CA ALA A 414 -7.44 13.75 -8.15
C ALA A 414 -5.93 13.76 -8.44
N PHE A 415 -5.14 12.95 -7.74
CA PHE A 415 -3.71 12.78 -8.00
C PHE A 415 -3.45 12.21 -9.39
N VAL A 416 -4.13 11.12 -9.77
CA VAL A 416 -3.95 10.50 -11.10
C VAL A 416 -4.28 11.50 -12.21
N HIS A 417 -5.40 12.22 -12.10
CA HIS A 417 -5.80 13.20 -13.12
C HIS A 417 -4.85 14.41 -13.20
N ALA A 418 -4.26 14.82 -12.08
CA ALA A 418 -3.34 15.95 -12.06
C ALA A 418 -1.98 15.58 -12.65
N GLN A 419 -1.50 14.36 -12.37
CA GLN A 419 -0.22 13.88 -12.88
C GLN A 419 -0.29 13.46 -14.36
N PHE A 420 -1.46 12.95 -14.82
CA PHE A 420 -1.65 12.44 -16.18
C PHE A 420 -2.81 13.14 -16.91
N PRO A 421 -2.71 14.46 -17.15
CA PRO A 421 -3.81 15.25 -17.68
C PRO A 421 -4.16 14.94 -19.15
N GLU A 422 -3.23 14.45 -19.96
CA GLU A 422 -3.48 14.13 -21.37
C GLU A 422 -4.29 12.85 -21.51
N ALA A 423 -3.99 11.82 -20.73
CA ALA A 423 -4.78 10.62 -20.63
C ALA A 423 -6.23 10.90 -20.18
N SER A 424 -6.42 11.91 -19.32
CA SER A 424 -7.73 12.35 -18.84
C SER A 424 -8.52 13.20 -19.84
N ARG A 425 -7.85 13.96 -20.74
CA ARG A 425 -8.51 14.88 -21.72
C ARG A 425 -9.16 14.16 -22.89
N THR A 426 -8.63 13.02 -23.30
CA THR A 426 -9.19 12.22 -24.38
C THR A 426 -10.63 11.84 -24.10
N GLN A 427 -10.99 11.67 -22.82
CA GLN A 427 -12.34 11.31 -22.35
C GLN A 427 -13.32 12.49 -22.31
N SER A 428 -12.87 13.67 -21.89
CA SER A 428 -13.75 14.87 -21.79
C SER A 428 -14.23 15.32 -23.15
N ALA A 429 -13.48 15.06 -24.23
CA ALA A 429 -13.86 15.40 -25.59
C ALA A 429 -14.96 14.49 -26.16
N VAL A 430 -15.01 13.23 -25.73
CA VAL A 430 -16.05 12.27 -26.15
C VAL A 430 -17.39 12.55 -25.46
N HIS A 431 -17.37 12.83 -24.14
CA HIS A 431 -18.60 13.18 -23.39
C HIS A 431 -19.23 14.53 -23.76
N ALA A 432 -18.48 15.42 -24.40
CA ALA A 432 -19.01 16.70 -24.88
C ALA A 432 -19.60 16.62 -26.31
N ALA A 433 -19.42 15.45 -26.97
CA ALA A 433 -19.91 15.22 -28.34
C ALA A 433 -21.17 14.33 -28.40
N GLU A 434 -21.63 13.79 -27.27
CA GLU A 434 -22.91 13.10 -27.07
C GLU A 434 -23.96 14.07 -26.46
#